data_ddb5f653c0e5a1972b4f6a4df6ab0e84
#
_entry.id   ddb5f653c0e5a1972b4f6a4df6ab0e84
#
_cell.length_a   1.000
_cell.length_b   1.000
_cell.length_c   1.000
_cell.angle_alpha   90.00
_cell.angle_beta   90.00
_cell.angle_gamma   90.00
#
_symmetry.space_group_name_H-M   'P 1'
#
loop_
_entity.id
_entity.type
_entity.pdbx_description
1 polymer ?
#
loop_
_entity_poly.entity_id
_entity_poly.type
_entity_poly.pdbx_seq_one_letter_code
_entity_poly.pdbx_strand_id
1 'polypeptide(L)'
;MQNLDEDQIVMLEIQAELFELLTKHTEVMSQAVAITFKTVLDCYVAQFGREGAEKMLETAIESVKLGKHDLNPTQIPKNLLN
;
A
#
# COMPACT_ATOMS: atom_id res chain seq x y z
N MET A 1 4.72 19.15 -18.96
CA MET A 1 4.01 17.93 -18.59
C MET A 1 5.00 16.78 -18.53
N GLN A 2 5.02 16.06 -17.39
CA GLN A 2 5.89 14.90 -17.26
C GLN A 2 5.28 13.70 -17.96
N ASN A 3 6.11 13.03 -18.74
CA ASN A 3 5.71 11.75 -19.32
C ASN A 3 6.02 10.65 -18.31
N LEU A 4 5.00 9.90 -17.93
CA LEU A 4 5.19 8.75 -17.07
C LEU A 4 5.64 7.57 -17.94
N ASP A 5 6.59 6.78 -17.45
CA ASP A 5 6.95 5.55 -18.15
C ASP A 5 5.90 4.47 -17.88
N GLU A 6 6.00 3.37 -18.62
CA GLU A 6 4.99 2.30 -18.53
C GLU A 6 4.93 1.70 -17.13
N ASP A 7 6.06 1.55 -16.46
CA ASP A 7 6.10 0.99 -15.11
C ASP A 7 5.39 1.88 -14.11
N GLN A 8 5.56 3.19 -14.23
CA GLN A 8 4.88 4.15 -13.36
C GLN A 8 3.38 4.12 -13.58
N ILE A 9 2.94 4.00 -14.84
CA ILE A 9 1.51 3.91 -15.15
C ILE A 9 0.92 2.64 -14.52
N VAL A 10 1.59 1.50 -14.65
CA VAL A 10 1.13 0.24 -14.07
C VAL A 10 1.05 0.35 -12.54
N MET A 11 2.05 0.96 -11.90
CA MET A 11 2.03 1.13 -10.45
C MET A 11 0.85 1.99 -9.99
N LEU A 12 0.55 3.05 -10.73
CA LEU A 12 -0.61 3.89 -10.41
C LEU A 12 -1.93 3.14 -10.60
N GLU A 13 -2.01 2.30 -11.63
CA GLU A 13 -3.19 1.48 -11.85
C GLU A 13 -3.40 0.48 -10.71
N ILE A 14 -2.32 -0.18 -10.25
CA ILE A 14 -2.39 -1.11 -9.13
C ILE A 14 -2.87 -0.37 -7.88
N GLN A 15 -2.31 0.80 -7.61
CA GLN A 15 -2.69 1.58 -6.44
C GLN A 15 -4.17 1.97 -6.50
N ALA A 16 -4.65 2.40 -7.67
CA ALA A 16 -6.04 2.76 -7.84
C ALA A 16 -6.97 1.56 -7.62
N GLU A 17 -6.58 0.39 -8.13
CA GLU A 17 -7.35 -0.83 -7.95
C GLU A 17 -7.40 -1.26 -6.49
N LEU A 18 -6.29 -1.10 -5.77
CA LEU A 18 -6.25 -1.41 -4.33
C LEU A 18 -7.18 -0.49 -3.55
N PHE A 19 -7.16 0.81 -3.83
CA PHE A 19 -8.10 1.74 -3.19
C PHE A 19 -9.55 1.38 -3.51
N GLU A 20 -9.83 1.03 -4.75
CA GLU A 20 -11.16 0.61 -5.13
C GLU A 20 -11.61 -0.63 -4.38
N LEU A 21 -10.73 -1.63 -4.28
CA LEU A 21 -11.01 -2.85 -3.54
C LEU A 21 -11.31 -2.54 -2.08
N LEU A 22 -10.48 -1.73 -1.45
CA LEU A 22 -10.65 -1.38 -0.03
C LEU A 22 -11.93 -0.60 0.21
N THR A 23 -12.32 0.28 -0.72
CA THR A 23 -13.55 1.05 -0.57
C THR A 23 -14.81 0.19 -0.68
N LYS A 24 -14.73 -0.98 -1.29
CA LYS A 24 -15.86 -1.91 -1.36
C LYS A 24 -16.15 -2.59 -0.02
N HIS A 25 -15.23 -2.54 0.92
CA HIS A 25 -15.35 -3.25 2.20
C HIS A 25 -15.30 -2.28 3.38
N THR A 26 -16.01 -1.16 3.25
CA THR A 26 -15.96 -0.07 4.23
C THR A 26 -16.45 -0.46 5.62
N GLU A 27 -17.37 -1.41 5.71
CA GLU A 27 -17.91 -1.87 7.00
C GLU A 27 -16.89 -2.67 7.83
N VAL A 28 -15.83 -3.15 7.19
CA VAL A 28 -14.77 -3.91 7.85
C VAL A 28 -13.40 -3.34 7.46
N MET A 29 -13.33 -2.02 7.33
CA MET A 29 -12.16 -1.35 6.76
C MET A 29 -10.86 -1.71 7.45
N SER A 30 -10.82 -1.70 8.79
CA SER A 30 -9.58 -2.00 9.49
C SER A 30 -9.13 -3.43 9.24
N GLN A 31 -10.08 -4.37 9.13
CA GLN A 31 -9.78 -5.77 8.82
C GLN A 31 -9.35 -5.93 7.37
N ALA A 32 -9.97 -5.18 6.46
CA ALA A 32 -9.61 -5.22 5.04
C ALA A 32 -8.17 -4.74 4.82
N VAL A 33 -7.79 -3.65 5.48
CA VAL A 33 -6.42 -3.13 5.41
C VAL A 33 -5.44 -4.14 5.99
N ALA A 34 -5.77 -4.74 7.14
CA ALA A 34 -4.90 -5.71 7.80
C ALA A 34 -4.68 -6.97 6.94
N ILE A 35 -5.75 -7.50 6.34
CA ILE A 35 -5.60 -8.70 5.50
C ILE A 35 -4.87 -8.38 4.19
N THR A 36 -5.05 -7.18 3.67
CA THR A 36 -4.31 -6.74 2.49
C THR A 36 -2.81 -6.70 2.79
N PHE A 37 -2.45 -6.10 3.93
CA PHE A 37 -1.06 -6.04 4.35
C PHE A 37 -0.46 -7.45 4.53
N LYS A 38 -1.18 -8.32 5.21
CA LYS A 38 -0.72 -9.70 5.39
C LYS A 38 -0.52 -10.39 4.05
N THR A 39 -1.46 -10.24 3.14
CA THR A 39 -1.37 -10.89 1.83
C THR A 39 -0.16 -10.40 1.05
N VAL A 40 0.08 -9.10 1.04
CA VAL A 40 1.24 -8.52 0.36
C VAL A 40 2.52 -9.02 1.01
N LEU A 41 2.55 -9.09 2.34
CA LEU A 41 3.72 -9.57 3.07
C LEU A 41 4.00 -11.04 2.76
N ASP A 42 2.94 -11.86 2.70
CA ASP A 42 3.08 -13.28 2.32
C ASP A 42 3.70 -13.42 0.93
N CYS A 43 3.25 -12.61 -0.01
CA CYS A 43 3.81 -12.60 -1.36
C CYS A 43 5.26 -12.15 -1.36
N TYR A 44 5.60 -11.16 -0.55
CA TYR A 44 6.97 -10.68 -0.46
C TYR A 44 7.91 -11.76 0.09
N VAL A 45 7.47 -12.44 1.14
CA VAL A 45 8.25 -13.55 1.71
C VAL A 45 8.41 -14.67 0.68
N ALA A 46 7.37 -14.96 -0.09
CA ALA A 46 7.44 -16.00 -1.12
C ALA A 46 8.46 -15.66 -2.20
N GLN A 47 8.59 -14.38 -2.54
CA GLN A 47 9.53 -13.94 -3.58
C GLN A 47 10.95 -13.76 -3.07
N PHE A 48 11.13 -13.21 -1.89
CA PHE A 48 12.43 -12.74 -1.41
C PHE A 48 12.89 -13.43 -0.13
N GLY A 49 12.08 -14.33 0.43
CA GLY A 49 12.40 -15.03 1.66
C GLY A 49 12.20 -14.15 2.90
N ARG A 50 12.39 -14.78 4.06
CA ARG A 50 12.20 -14.10 5.35
C ARG A 50 13.15 -12.92 5.51
N GLU A 51 14.41 -13.12 5.15
CA GLU A 51 15.42 -12.07 5.28
C GLU A 51 15.12 -10.87 4.41
N GLY A 52 14.69 -11.12 3.16
CA GLY A 52 14.30 -10.04 2.25
C GLY A 52 13.09 -9.28 2.76
N ALA A 53 12.11 -9.99 3.33
CA ALA A 53 10.93 -9.36 3.91
C ALA A 53 11.29 -8.53 5.14
N GLU A 54 12.19 -9.01 5.99
CA GLU A 54 12.66 -8.24 7.15
C GLU A 54 13.31 -6.94 6.73
N LYS A 55 14.16 -6.99 5.71
CA LYS A 55 14.80 -5.77 5.20
C LYS A 55 13.80 -4.79 4.64
N MET A 56 12.80 -5.28 3.93
CA MET A 56 11.72 -4.43 3.43
C MET A 56 10.97 -3.76 4.56
N LEU A 57 10.66 -4.52 5.62
CA LEU A 57 9.95 -3.96 6.77
C LEU A 57 10.79 -2.93 7.51
N GLU A 58 12.09 -3.14 7.65
CA GLU A 58 12.99 -2.16 8.25
C GLU A 58 13.00 -0.85 7.46
N THR A 59 13.06 -0.98 6.14
CA THR A 59 12.99 0.18 5.24
C THR A 59 11.64 0.88 5.37
N ALA A 60 10.55 0.10 5.47
CA ALA A 60 9.22 0.65 5.64
C ALA A 60 9.08 1.42 6.95
N ILE A 61 9.63 0.90 8.04
CA ILE A 61 9.62 1.59 9.33
C ILE A 61 10.33 2.93 9.20
N GLU A 62 11.50 2.96 8.57
CA GLU A 62 12.22 4.21 8.37
C GLU A 62 11.41 5.21 7.54
N SER A 63 10.77 4.73 6.49
CA SER A 63 9.97 5.62 5.64
C SER A 63 8.77 6.20 6.39
N VAL A 64 8.17 5.43 7.30
CA VAL A 64 7.10 5.93 8.15
C VAL A 64 7.62 7.03 9.08
N LYS A 65 8.76 6.81 9.70
CA LYS A 65 9.39 7.80 10.60
C LYS A 65 9.71 9.10 9.89
N LEU A 66 10.08 9.00 8.62
CA LEU A 66 10.41 10.17 7.81
C LEU A 66 9.18 10.89 7.24
N GLY A 67 7.99 10.39 7.52
CA GLY A 67 6.75 11.01 7.07
C GLY A 67 6.42 10.78 5.60
N LYS A 68 7.06 9.80 4.96
CA LYS A 68 6.84 9.56 3.53
C LYS A 68 5.44 9.03 3.21
N HIS A 69 4.74 8.56 4.22
CA HIS A 69 3.39 8.01 4.07
C HIS A 69 2.32 8.94 4.63
N ASP A 70 2.69 10.17 5.00
CA ASP A 70 1.75 11.16 5.48
C ASP A 70 0.99 11.72 4.29
N LEU A 71 -0.23 11.23 4.09
CA LEU A 71 -1.06 11.65 2.96
C LEU A 71 -2.01 12.74 3.41
N ASN A 72 -2.19 13.73 2.52
CA ASN A 72 -3.23 14.72 2.71
C ASN A 72 -4.58 13.98 2.69
N PRO A 73 -5.50 14.26 3.65
CA PRO A 73 -6.80 13.60 3.66
C PRO A 73 -7.57 13.70 2.34
N THR A 74 -7.32 14.73 1.53
CA THR A 74 -7.96 14.86 0.22
C THR A 74 -7.45 13.86 -0.81
N GLN A 75 -6.31 13.22 -0.55
CA GLN A 75 -5.69 12.25 -1.46
C GLN A 75 -6.17 10.82 -1.20
N ILE A 76 -6.94 10.62 -0.15
CA ILE A 76 -7.46 9.32 0.24
C ILE A 76 -8.97 9.37 0.18
N PRO A 77 -9.64 8.34 -0.39
CA PRO A 77 -11.10 8.28 -0.35
C PRO A 77 -11.60 8.39 1.10
N LYS A 78 -12.66 9.17 1.30
CA LYS A 78 -13.17 9.46 2.64
C LYS A 78 -13.50 8.21 3.43
N ASN A 79 -14.04 7.19 2.78
CA ASN A 79 -14.43 5.95 3.46
C ASN A 79 -13.24 5.12 3.92
N LEU A 80 -12.02 5.47 3.54
CA LEU A 80 -10.81 4.85 4.05
C LEU A 80 -10.22 5.62 5.23
N LEU A 81 -10.77 6.79 5.53
CA LEU A 81 -10.33 7.62 6.67
C LEU A 81 -11.24 7.34 7.85
N ASN A 82 -10.70 6.87 8.91
CA ASN A 82 -11.46 6.68 10.14
C ASN A 82 -10.74 7.17 11.34
#